data_cf46da0546c59dc96c21005b0863dbed
#
_entry.id   cf46da0546c59dc96c21005b0863dbed
#
_cell.length_a   1.000
_cell.length_b   1.000
_cell.length_c   1.000
_cell.angle_alpha   90.00
_cell.angle_beta   90.00
_cell.angle_gamma   90.00
#
_symmetry.space_group_name_H-M   'P 1'
#
loop_
_entity.id
_entity.type
_entity.pdbx_description
1 polymer ?
#
loop_
_entity_poly.entity_id
_entity_poly.type
_entity_poly.pdbx_seq_one_letter_code
_entity_poly.pdbx_strand_id
1 'polypeptide(L)'
;MSTTTTNPKIKLIGVLIIIAGVLMVVAGGVTWGLVTSQLKAEHIEVAAVTPENPGALAGKPVAGPFTAYAQAAAINHHALDGAGGRTYAQLGDDAKALKAKLAKDGLSKAEVAKNPDVLALAETRDSTMNGSFLRASLFTSVVAYGVAALVIGLGVLFALVGFSLTRLAGVTVSSSPRTESD
;
A
#
# COMPACT_ATOMS: atom_id res chain seq x y z
N MET A 1 9.19 -23.08 -53.37
CA MET A 1 10.02 -23.17 -52.14
C MET A 1 9.68 -21.99 -51.24
N SER A 2 9.03 -22.22 -50.12
CA SER A 2 8.71 -21.16 -49.14
C SER A 2 9.96 -20.92 -48.26
N THR A 3 10.60 -19.80 -48.47
CA THR A 3 11.73 -19.40 -47.62
C THR A 3 11.20 -18.77 -46.32
N THR A 4 11.39 -19.47 -45.22
CA THR A 4 11.06 -18.97 -43.87
C THR A 4 12.12 -17.97 -43.48
N THR A 5 11.85 -16.67 -43.61
CA THR A 5 12.80 -15.63 -43.13
C THR A 5 12.47 -15.32 -41.68
N THR A 6 13.11 -16.01 -40.78
CA THR A 6 13.04 -15.70 -39.33
C THR A 6 13.87 -14.45 -39.06
N ASN A 7 13.26 -13.40 -38.48
CA ASN A 7 14.01 -12.23 -38.08
C ASN A 7 14.65 -12.44 -36.69
N PRO A 8 15.97 -12.77 -36.62
CA PRO A 8 16.62 -13.13 -35.37
C PRO A 8 16.64 -11.99 -34.35
N LYS A 9 16.61 -10.72 -34.80
CA LYS A 9 16.59 -9.54 -33.94
C LYS A 9 15.26 -9.43 -33.20
N ILE A 10 14.12 -9.65 -33.87
CA ILE A 10 12.78 -9.64 -33.26
C ILE A 10 12.67 -10.75 -32.22
N LYS A 11 13.14 -11.95 -32.56
CA LYS A 11 13.15 -13.10 -31.65
C LYS A 11 13.97 -12.79 -30.39
N LEU A 12 15.19 -12.23 -30.55
CA LEU A 12 16.05 -11.86 -29.42
C LEU A 12 15.38 -10.81 -28.52
N ILE A 13 14.79 -9.77 -29.10
CA ILE A 13 14.05 -8.75 -28.33
C ILE A 13 12.88 -9.39 -27.58
N GLY A 14 12.11 -10.27 -28.21
CA GLY A 14 11.03 -10.99 -27.55
C GLY A 14 11.48 -11.81 -26.35
N VAL A 15 12.60 -12.52 -26.48
CA VAL A 15 13.21 -13.30 -25.37
C VAL A 15 13.66 -12.39 -24.23
N LEU A 16 14.32 -11.27 -24.54
CA LEU A 16 14.75 -10.30 -23.49
C LEU A 16 13.55 -9.70 -22.74
N ILE A 17 12.45 -9.39 -23.43
CA ILE A 17 11.21 -8.89 -22.80
C ILE A 17 10.59 -9.98 -21.91
N ILE A 18 10.59 -11.26 -22.31
CA ILE A 18 10.12 -12.36 -21.46
C ILE A 18 10.97 -12.44 -20.18
N ILE A 19 12.30 -12.42 -20.32
CA ILE A 19 13.21 -12.48 -19.17
C ILE A 19 12.93 -11.31 -18.21
N ALA A 20 12.82 -10.07 -18.73
CA ALA A 20 12.48 -8.91 -17.92
C ALA A 20 11.13 -9.09 -17.21
N GLY A 21 10.09 -9.57 -17.91
CA GLY A 21 8.79 -9.86 -17.34
C GLY A 21 8.84 -10.87 -16.22
N VAL A 22 9.57 -11.97 -16.40
CA VAL A 22 9.75 -13.01 -15.37
C VAL A 22 10.48 -12.45 -14.14
N LEU A 23 11.54 -11.66 -14.34
CA LEU A 23 12.26 -11.01 -13.23
C LEU A 23 11.35 -10.07 -12.44
N MET A 24 10.47 -9.31 -13.11
CA MET A 24 9.48 -8.45 -12.45
C MET A 24 8.47 -9.26 -11.64
N VAL A 25 7.94 -10.36 -12.17
CA VAL A 25 7.02 -11.24 -11.44
C VAL A 25 7.68 -11.80 -10.18
N VAL A 26 8.92 -12.26 -10.29
CA VAL A 26 9.69 -12.78 -9.15
C VAL A 26 9.93 -11.68 -8.11
N ALA A 27 10.40 -10.51 -8.53
CA ALA A 27 10.66 -9.38 -7.62
C ALA A 27 9.38 -8.93 -6.89
N GLY A 28 8.26 -8.81 -7.61
CA GLY A 28 6.97 -8.46 -7.00
C GLY A 28 6.48 -9.54 -6.03
N GLY A 29 6.64 -10.82 -6.37
CA GLY A 29 6.32 -11.96 -5.49
C GLY A 29 7.15 -11.97 -4.21
N VAL A 30 8.45 -11.72 -4.31
CA VAL A 30 9.35 -11.59 -3.16
C VAL A 30 8.93 -10.43 -2.26
N THR A 31 8.66 -9.25 -2.85
CA THR A 31 8.18 -8.07 -2.09
C THR A 31 6.87 -8.37 -1.36
N TRP A 32 5.90 -9.01 -2.04
CA TRP A 32 4.65 -9.44 -1.42
C TRP A 32 4.89 -10.36 -0.22
N GLY A 33 5.72 -11.38 -0.40
CA GLY A 33 6.07 -12.33 0.66
C GLY A 33 6.76 -11.67 1.86
N LEU A 34 7.69 -10.75 1.62
CA LEU A 34 8.38 -10.01 2.67
C LEU A 34 7.42 -9.16 3.50
N VAL A 35 6.55 -8.38 2.85
CA VAL A 35 5.55 -7.56 3.57
C VAL A 35 4.59 -8.43 4.38
N THR A 36 4.13 -9.55 3.81
CA THR A 36 3.29 -10.52 4.52
C THR A 36 4.00 -11.11 5.74
N SER A 37 5.27 -11.46 5.61
CA SER A 37 6.07 -12.00 6.70
C SER A 37 6.27 -10.99 7.83
N GLN A 38 6.56 -9.74 7.52
CA GLN A 38 6.70 -8.67 8.49
C GLN A 38 5.40 -8.41 9.25
N LEU A 39 4.26 -8.31 8.54
CA LEU A 39 2.97 -8.12 9.18
C LEU A 39 2.59 -9.30 10.11
N LYS A 40 2.86 -10.53 9.70
CA LYS A 40 2.61 -11.71 10.54
C LYS A 40 3.49 -11.74 11.80
N ALA A 41 4.72 -11.24 11.71
CA ALA A 41 5.65 -11.20 12.83
C ALA A 41 5.17 -10.25 13.96
N GLU A 42 4.32 -9.28 13.64
CA GLU A 42 3.71 -8.38 14.62
C GLU A 42 2.59 -9.04 15.45
N HIS A 43 2.11 -10.21 15.05
CA HIS A 43 1.01 -10.95 15.72
C HIS A 43 -0.26 -10.11 15.94
N ILE A 44 -0.57 -9.19 15.02
CA ILE A 44 -1.73 -8.31 15.10
C ILE A 44 -2.95 -9.00 14.49
N GLU A 45 -4.08 -8.89 15.14
CA GLU A 45 -5.39 -9.22 14.60
C GLU A 45 -6.19 -7.94 14.30
N VAL A 46 -7.08 -8.04 13.32
CA VAL A 46 -7.97 -6.92 12.99
C VAL A 46 -8.93 -6.68 14.16
N ALA A 47 -8.82 -5.50 14.77
CA ALA A 47 -9.69 -5.12 15.87
C ALA A 47 -11.13 -4.94 15.38
N ALA A 48 -12.11 -5.28 16.23
CA ALA A 48 -13.50 -4.92 15.98
C ALA A 48 -13.66 -3.40 15.95
N VAL A 49 -14.43 -2.87 15.02
CA VAL A 49 -14.70 -1.41 14.94
C VAL A 49 -15.59 -0.98 16.11
N THR A 50 -16.72 -1.68 16.29
CA THR A 50 -17.56 -1.57 17.49
C THR A 50 -18.06 -2.98 17.89
N PRO A 51 -18.52 -3.21 19.12
CA PRO A 51 -19.11 -4.49 19.53
C PRO A 51 -20.30 -4.91 18.66
N GLU A 52 -21.14 -3.95 18.27
CA GLU A 52 -22.36 -4.16 17.49
C GLU A 52 -22.06 -4.33 15.99
N ASN A 53 -20.98 -3.72 15.51
CA ASN A 53 -20.54 -3.80 14.12
C ASN A 53 -19.01 -4.02 14.06
N PRO A 54 -18.55 -5.25 14.31
CA PRO A 54 -17.12 -5.53 14.39
C PRO A 54 -16.38 -5.39 13.07
N GLY A 55 -17.09 -5.44 11.94
CA GLY A 55 -16.48 -5.46 10.61
C GLY A 55 -16.19 -6.87 10.10
N ALA A 56 -16.23 -7.04 8.77
CA ALA A 56 -16.16 -8.37 8.13
C ALA A 56 -14.82 -9.11 8.35
N LEU A 57 -13.75 -8.41 8.70
CA LEU A 57 -12.41 -8.97 8.88
C LEU A 57 -11.96 -8.97 10.36
N ALA A 58 -12.82 -8.58 11.31
CA ALA A 58 -12.51 -8.60 12.74
C ALA A 58 -12.02 -9.98 13.20
N GLY A 59 -10.99 -10.01 14.04
CA GLY A 59 -10.35 -11.23 14.53
C GLY A 59 -9.50 -11.99 13.50
N LYS A 60 -9.36 -11.48 12.27
CA LYS A 60 -8.46 -12.08 11.28
C LYS A 60 -7.03 -11.59 11.49
N PRO A 61 -6.01 -12.47 11.35
CA PRO A 61 -4.61 -12.04 11.39
C PRO A 61 -4.29 -11.00 10.31
N VAL A 62 -3.54 -9.97 10.68
CA VAL A 62 -3.07 -8.96 9.72
C VAL A 62 -1.90 -9.55 8.93
N ALA A 63 -2.20 -10.04 7.73
CA ALA A 63 -1.25 -10.78 6.89
C ALA A 63 -1.38 -10.47 5.39
N GLY A 64 -2.08 -9.41 5.02
CA GLY A 64 -2.31 -9.03 3.64
C GLY A 64 -2.93 -7.63 3.52
N PRO A 65 -3.10 -7.13 2.27
CA PRO A 65 -3.51 -5.74 2.03
C PRO A 65 -4.89 -5.42 2.63
N PHE A 66 -5.85 -6.33 2.53
CA PHE A 66 -7.21 -6.10 3.02
C PHE A 66 -7.28 -6.11 4.56
N THR A 67 -6.56 -7.02 5.22
CA THR A 67 -6.52 -7.07 6.69
C THR A 67 -5.71 -5.90 7.26
N ALA A 68 -4.64 -5.46 6.59
CA ALA A 68 -3.89 -4.26 6.97
C ALA A 68 -4.75 -2.99 6.83
N TYR A 69 -5.52 -2.88 5.74
CA TYR A 69 -6.46 -1.77 5.55
C TYR A 69 -7.57 -1.77 6.62
N ALA A 70 -8.17 -2.92 6.90
CA ALA A 70 -9.22 -3.06 7.92
C ALA A 70 -8.71 -2.69 9.30
N GLN A 71 -7.51 -3.15 9.68
CA GLN A 71 -6.88 -2.77 10.94
C GLN A 71 -6.58 -1.27 11.01
N ALA A 72 -6.08 -0.66 9.94
CA ALA A 72 -5.87 0.78 9.88
C ALA A 72 -7.18 1.58 10.07
N ALA A 73 -8.28 1.09 9.53
CA ALA A 73 -9.61 1.69 9.71
C ALA A 73 -10.12 1.55 11.16
N ALA A 74 -9.96 0.36 11.78
CA ALA A 74 -10.32 0.13 13.17
C ALA A 74 -9.51 1.03 14.13
N ILE A 75 -8.19 1.13 13.92
CA ILE A 75 -7.32 2.04 14.70
C ILE A 75 -7.80 3.49 14.60
N ASN A 76 -8.16 3.93 13.38
CA ASN A 76 -8.68 5.29 13.21
C ASN A 76 -9.96 5.54 13.99
N HIS A 77 -10.88 4.57 13.96
CA HIS A 77 -12.14 4.66 14.70
C HIS A 77 -11.86 4.76 16.21
N HIS A 78 -11.07 3.86 16.77
CA HIS A 78 -10.73 3.85 18.20
C HIS A 78 -9.97 5.09 18.65
N ALA A 79 -9.03 5.59 17.82
CA ALA A 79 -8.28 6.80 18.14
C ALA A 79 -9.19 8.05 18.17
N LEU A 80 -10.12 8.15 17.24
CA LEU A 80 -11.10 9.25 17.22
C LEU A 80 -12.11 9.12 18.36
N ASP A 81 -12.60 7.93 18.64
CA ASP A 81 -13.54 7.68 19.75
C ASP A 81 -12.90 8.04 21.09
N GLY A 82 -11.70 7.56 21.39
CA GLY A 82 -10.94 7.92 22.59
C GLY A 82 -10.57 9.40 22.70
N ALA A 83 -10.58 10.14 21.58
CA ALA A 83 -10.34 11.58 21.52
C ALA A 83 -11.64 12.43 21.47
N GLY A 84 -12.81 11.83 21.67
CA GLY A 84 -14.09 12.51 21.55
C GLY A 84 -14.35 13.06 20.14
N GLY A 85 -13.98 12.30 19.10
CA GLY A 85 -14.14 12.65 17.69
C GLY A 85 -13.09 13.64 17.16
N ARG A 86 -12.08 14.01 17.96
CA ARG A 86 -11.08 15.02 17.60
C ARG A 86 -9.82 14.39 17.01
N THR A 87 -9.30 15.05 16.00
CA THR A 87 -7.99 14.67 15.40
C THR A 87 -6.83 15.23 16.22
N TYR A 88 -5.62 14.68 15.98
CA TYR A 88 -4.38 15.18 16.58
C TYR A 88 -4.18 16.70 16.39
N ALA A 89 -4.54 17.25 15.23
CA ALA A 89 -4.42 18.67 14.94
C ALA A 89 -5.41 19.49 15.79
N GLN A 90 -6.67 19.07 15.85
CA GLN A 90 -7.72 19.72 16.67
C GLN A 90 -7.36 19.69 18.16
N LEU A 91 -6.88 18.55 18.69
CA LEU A 91 -6.37 18.46 20.07
C LEU A 91 -5.21 19.43 20.32
N GLY A 92 -4.37 19.67 19.31
CA GLY A 92 -3.30 20.65 19.38
C GLY A 92 -3.81 22.10 19.52
N ASP A 93 -4.87 22.43 18.81
CA ASP A 93 -5.49 23.76 18.88
C ASP A 93 -6.26 23.94 20.19
N ASP A 94 -6.95 22.90 20.67
CA ASP A 94 -7.58 22.89 21.97
C ASP A 94 -6.56 23.11 23.11
N ALA A 95 -5.39 22.43 23.02
CA ALA A 95 -4.31 22.61 23.99
C ALA A 95 -3.74 24.02 24.01
N LYS A 96 -3.61 24.68 22.85
CA LYS A 96 -3.18 26.08 22.73
C LYS A 96 -4.23 27.00 23.35
N ALA A 97 -5.50 26.80 23.04
CA ALA A 97 -6.61 27.59 23.55
C ALA A 97 -6.71 27.50 25.08
N LEU A 98 -6.63 26.27 25.63
CA LEU A 98 -6.64 26.03 27.08
C LEU A 98 -5.48 26.73 27.79
N LYS A 99 -4.26 26.57 27.30
CA LYS A 99 -3.06 27.21 27.86
C LYS A 99 -3.16 28.73 27.81
N ALA A 100 -3.68 29.30 26.71
CA ALA A 100 -3.88 30.74 26.58
C ALA A 100 -4.94 31.28 27.56
N LYS A 101 -6.01 30.52 27.80
CA LYS A 101 -7.05 30.85 28.79
C LYS A 101 -6.44 30.86 30.19
N LEU A 102 -5.79 29.80 30.61
CA LEU A 102 -5.18 29.70 31.95
C LEU A 102 -4.15 30.80 32.20
N ALA A 103 -3.36 31.19 31.19
CA ALA A 103 -2.42 32.30 31.30
C ALA A 103 -3.14 33.65 31.47
N LYS A 104 -4.31 33.88 30.82
CA LYS A 104 -5.16 35.08 31.02
C LYS A 104 -5.79 35.09 32.40
N ASP A 105 -6.09 33.90 32.96
CA ASP A 105 -6.63 33.75 34.32
C ASP A 105 -5.55 33.97 35.41
N GLY A 106 -4.30 34.33 35.01
CA GLY A 106 -3.23 34.71 35.87
C GLY A 106 -2.28 33.62 36.32
N LEU A 107 -2.43 32.38 35.76
CA LEU A 107 -1.51 31.29 36.10
C LEU A 107 -0.14 31.51 35.43
N SER A 108 0.92 31.24 36.19
CA SER A 108 2.26 31.20 35.64
C SER A 108 2.45 30.04 34.65
N LYS A 109 3.48 30.11 33.79
CA LYS A 109 3.81 29.03 32.85
C LYS A 109 4.02 27.67 33.53
N ALA A 110 4.57 27.67 34.74
CA ALA A 110 4.81 26.46 35.52
C ALA A 110 3.52 25.83 36.04
N GLU A 111 2.55 26.66 36.45
CA GLU A 111 1.24 26.21 36.91
C GLU A 111 0.41 25.71 35.74
N VAL A 112 0.40 26.40 34.58
CA VAL A 112 -0.24 25.96 33.36
C VAL A 112 0.28 24.60 32.92
N ALA A 113 1.60 24.37 32.97
CA ALA A 113 2.21 23.09 32.58
C ALA A 113 1.83 21.91 33.49
N LYS A 114 1.48 22.19 34.74
CA LYS A 114 1.06 21.19 35.74
C LYS A 114 -0.45 21.09 35.90
N ASN A 115 -1.20 21.89 35.15
CA ASN A 115 -2.64 21.86 35.23
C ASN A 115 -3.19 20.50 34.76
N PRO A 116 -4.08 19.86 35.54
CA PRO A 116 -4.60 18.51 35.21
C PRO A 116 -5.25 18.42 33.84
N ASP A 117 -6.01 19.44 33.42
CA ASP A 117 -6.68 19.44 32.13
C ASP A 117 -5.69 19.55 30.98
N VAL A 118 -4.60 20.30 31.16
CA VAL A 118 -3.51 20.39 30.16
C VAL A 118 -2.79 19.06 30.01
N LEU A 119 -2.55 18.37 31.14
CA LEU A 119 -1.91 17.04 31.14
C LEU A 119 -2.81 15.97 30.49
N ALA A 120 -4.09 15.94 30.85
CA ALA A 120 -5.07 15.02 30.27
C ALA A 120 -5.21 15.22 28.75
N LEU A 121 -5.24 16.49 28.31
CA LEU A 121 -5.30 16.80 26.87
C LEU A 121 -4.01 16.43 26.14
N ALA A 122 -2.84 16.56 26.78
CA ALA A 122 -1.57 16.12 26.23
C ALA A 122 -1.54 14.59 26.09
N GLU A 123 -1.98 13.82 27.09
CA GLU A 123 -2.06 12.37 27.05
C GLU A 123 -3.00 11.89 25.92
N THR A 124 -4.19 12.50 25.80
CA THR A 124 -5.14 12.20 24.72
C THR A 124 -4.52 12.47 23.34
N ARG A 125 -3.78 13.57 23.22
CA ARG A 125 -3.09 13.95 21.99
C ARG A 125 -1.98 12.96 21.63
N ASP A 126 -1.19 12.49 22.61
CA ASP A 126 -0.12 11.50 22.40
C ASP A 126 -0.70 10.13 22.02
N SER A 127 -1.79 9.70 22.64
CA SER A 127 -2.51 8.49 22.25
C SER A 127 -3.04 8.56 20.80
N THR A 128 -3.63 9.71 20.42
CA THR A 128 -4.11 9.94 19.05
C THR A 128 -2.96 9.95 18.04
N MET A 129 -1.80 10.50 18.41
CA MET A 129 -0.60 10.48 17.57
C MET A 129 -0.09 9.05 17.34
N ASN A 130 -0.04 8.23 18.39
CA ASN A 130 0.35 6.82 18.29
C ASN A 130 -0.60 6.06 17.36
N GLY A 131 -1.91 6.26 17.48
CA GLY A 131 -2.90 5.71 16.55
C GLY A 131 -2.65 6.13 15.11
N SER A 132 -2.29 7.40 14.88
CA SER A 132 -1.97 7.92 13.54
C SER A 132 -0.70 7.29 12.96
N PHE A 133 0.34 7.04 13.76
CA PHE A 133 1.55 6.35 13.32
C PHE A 133 1.30 4.88 12.96
N LEU A 134 0.57 4.16 13.81
CA LEU A 134 0.20 2.77 13.53
C LEU A 134 -0.61 2.65 12.24
N ARG A 135 -1.57 3.55 12.06
CA ARG A 135 -2.37 3.64 10.83
C ARG A 135 -1.50 3.93 9.61
N ALA A 136 -0.57 4.90 9.69
CA ALA A 136 0.35 5.24 8.60
C ALA A 136 1.24 4.06 8.23
N SER A 137 1.77 3.32 9.21
CA SER A 137 2.56 2.10 9.00
C SER A 137 1.77 1.03 8.23
N LEU A 138 0.52 0.76 8.64
CA LEU A 138 -0.35 -0.19 7.95
C LEU A 138 -0.69 0.25 6.52
N PHE A 139 -0.96 1.55 6.29
CA PHE A 139 -1.17 2.07 4.93
C PHE A 139 0.08 1.95 4.06
N THR A 140 1.28 2.14 4.63
CA THR A 140 2.53 1.91 3.91
C THR A 140 2.61 0.45 3.43
N SER A 141 2.21 -0.51 4.27
CA SER A 141 2.12 -1.92 3.88
C SER A 141 1.10 -2.14 2.75
N VAL A 142 -0.07 -1.49 2.80
CA VAL A 142 -1.08 -1.57 1.72
C VAL A 142 -0.53 -1.02 0.41
N VAL A 143 0.18 0.13 0.44
CA VAL A 143 0.84 0.70 -0.74
C VAL A 143 1.91 -0.25 -1.28
N ALA A 144 2.73 -0.86 -0.41
CA ALA A 144 3.75 -1.82 -0.81
C ALA A 144 3.15 -3.04 -1.52
N TYR A 145 2.01 -3.56 -1.03
CA TYR A 145 1.26 -4.60 -1.74
C TYR A 145 0.73 -4.13 -3.10
N GLY A 146 0.23 -2.90 -3.18
CA GLY A 146 -0.23 -2.31 -4.43
C GLY A 146 0.88 -2.22 -5.48
N VAL A 147 2.06 -1.75 -5.06
CA VAL A 147 3.26 -1.69 -5.93
C VAL A 147 3.70 -3.09 -6.35
N ALA A 148 3.74 -4.06 -5.43
CA ALA A 148 4.09 -5.44 -5.75
C ALA A 148 3.12 -6.05 -6.77
N ALA A 149 1.81 -5.85 -6.60
CA ALA A 149 0.78 -6.28 -7.55
C ALA A 149 0.96 -5.63 -8.92
N LEU A 150 1.24 -4.32 -8.98
CA LEU A 150 1.51 -3.61 -10.22
C LEU A 150 2.73 -4.19 -10.94
N VAL A 151 3.83 -4.42 -10.22
CA VAL A 151 5.06 -5.00 -10.79
C VAL A 151 4.82 -6.41 -11.32
N ILE A 152 4.06 -7.25 -10.60
CA ILE A 152 3.65 -8.58 -11.08
C ILE A 152 2.81 -8.46 -12.35
N GLY A 153 1.80 -7.59 -12.36
CA GLY A 153 0.91 -7.37 -13.50
C GLY A 153 1.68 -6.91 -14.75
N LEU A 154 2.57 -5.92 -14.60
CA LEU A 154 3.44 -5.48 -15.70
C LEU A 154 4.38 -6.57 -16.16
N GLY A 155 4.94 -7.37 -15.24
CA GLY A 155 5.79 -8.50 -15.58
C GLY A 155 5.07 -9.55 -16.42
N VAL A 156 3.82 -9.88 -16.09
CA VAL A 156 2.96 -10.77 -16.88
C VAL A 156 2.70 -10.17 -18.27
N LEU A 157 2.36 -8.88 -18.37
CA LEU A 157 2.15 -8.21 -19.65
C LEU A 157 3.41 -8.26 -20.52
N PHE A 158 4.58 -7.99 -19.96
CA PHE A 158 5.85 -8.07 -20.70
C PHE A 158 6.12 -9.50 -21.18
N ALA A 159 5.89 -10.50 -20.35
CA ALA A 159 6.04 -11.90 -20.76
C ALA A 159 5.12 -12.26 -21.94
N LEU A 160 3.86 -11.80 -21.92
CA LEU A 160 2.90 -12.01 -23.01
C LEU A 160 3.30 -11.28 -24.30
N VAL A 161 3.74 -10.01 -24.18
CA VAL A 161 4.23 -9.24 -25.35
C VAL A 161 5.48 -9.89 -25.93
N GLY A 162 6.45 -10.27 -25.11
CA GLY A 162 7.65 -10.96 -25.55
C GLY A 162 7.36 -12.30 -26.22
N PHE A 163 6.41 -13.06 -25.65
CA PHE A 163 5.94 -14.31 -26.25
C PHE A 163 5.31 -14.07 -27.63
N SER A 164 4.45 -13.05 -27.78
CA SER A 164 3.85 -12.69 -29.05
C SER A 164 4.88 -12.30 -30.09
N LEU A 165 5.92 -11.53 -29.71
CA LEU A 165 7.01 -11.16 -30.60
C LEU A 165 7.83 -12.37 -31.05
N THR A 166 8.09 -13.32 -30.16
CA THR A 166 8.82 -14.55 -30.52
C THR A 166 8.03 -15.41 -31.49
N ARG A 167 6.70 -15.42 -31.37
CA ARG A 167 5.81 -16.15 -32.33
C ARG A 167 5.75 -15.45 -33.66
N LEU A 168 5.61 -14.11 -33.70
CA LEU A 168 5.59 -13.32 -34.94
C LEU A 168 6.90 -13.41 -35.73
N ALA A 169 8.03 -13.51 -35.04
CA ALA A 169 9.35 -13.71 -35.67
C ALA A 169 9.48 -15.01 -36.48
N GLY A 170 8.57 -15.99 -36.26
CA GLY A 170 8.51 -17.26 -36.97
C GLY A 170 7.45 -17.34 -38.07
N VAL A 171 6.68 -16.27 -38.36
CA VAL A 171 5.62 -16.27 -39.36
C VAL A 171 6.22 -16.14 -40.77
N THR A 172 5.90 -17.09 -41.65
CA THR A 172 6.27 -17.07 -43.08
C THR A 172 5.38 -16.11 -43.85
N VAL A 173 6.00 -15.08 -44.44
CA VAL A 173 5.29 -14.28 -45.46
C VAL A 173 5.39 -15.00 -46.82
N SER A 174 4.31 -15.60 -47.28
CA SER A 174 4.21 -16.13 -48.66
C SER A 174 4.03 -14.96 -49.62
N SER A 175 5.08 -14.55 -50.29
CA SER A 175 4.98 -13.63 -51.41
C SER A 175 4.50 -14.42 -52.67
N SER A 176 3.26 -14.23 -53.10
CA SER A 176 2.78 -14.67 -54.39
C SER A 176 3.56 -13.95 -55.49
N PRO A 177 4.13 -14.66 -56.47
CA PRO A 177 4.76 -14.00 -57.61
C PRO A 177 3.65 -13.27 -58.37
N ARG A 178 3.85 -11.97 -58.61
CA ARG A 178 3.04 -11.19 -59.52
C ARG A 178 3.33 -11.71 -60.92
N THR A 179 2.41 -12.42 -61.54
CA THR A 179 2.46 -12.72 -62.97
C THR A 179 2.28 -11.42 -63.74
N GLU A 180 3.37 -10.89 -64.25
CA GLU A 180 3.38 -9.88 -65.29
C GLU A 180 2.94 -10.58 -66.59
N SER A 181 1.72 -10.27 -67.04
CA SER A 181 1.23 -10.68 -68.34
C SER A 181 1.55 -9.55 -69.32
N ASP A 182 2.41 -9.89 -70.30
CA ASP A 182 2.62 -9.12 -71.56
C ASP A 182 1.32 -9.02 -72.35
#